data_20ab9c5cf6804449c80ff50699c2fbc3
#
_entry.id   20ab9c5cf6804449c80ff50699c2fbc3
#
_cell.length_a   1.000
_cell.length_b   1.000
_cell.length_c   1.000
_cell.angle_alpha   90.00
_cell.angle_beta   90.00
_cell.angle_gamma   90.00
#
_symmetry.space_group_name_H-M   'P 1'
#
loop_
_entity.id
_entity.type
_entity.pdbx_description
1 polymer ?
#
loop_
_entity_poly.entity_id
_entity_poly.type
_entity_poly.pdbx_seq_one_letter_code
_entity_poly.pdbx_strand_id
1 'polypeptide(L)'
;MIKKLEGILRLAILCLGVYLVYTLYRPQADRLIREVKEQVFTTTENPAALLTEERQEETEAQKTLSFPARYDSRNYGRAPDVRNQGSLGTCWAVAAVSALEASLLPEEHLRFSADHLSLQNGYAKSQDDGGAYTMTMAYLTAWKGPVLAEEDPYGDGYSPEGLSPRKHVQEIQILRDRASIKEAVQAHGAVQTSLYMDVQSDYSSVYYNERTASYCYPKEEAPNHDILIIGWDDDFPASGFTYNVKGNGAYICQNSWGTSYGENGIFYVSYEDPNIAGYALAYSRVEEPDNYDSIYQSDLLGWVGQLGYGTDSCYFANVYTSRGAEELKAVGFYAVGENTEYEIAIVDEFQNELSLSAFSPVQTGTLAHAGFYTIDLSEPVSLSEGQRFAVAVKVRTPGESYPAATEYKADEYTETVDLSDGEGYISMKGYQWTRTETEYSCNICLKAYTDKEG
;
A
#
# COMPACT_ATOMS: atom_id res chain seq x y z
N MET A 1 -60.92 38.04 0.04
CA MET A 1 -60.22 37.44 -1.09
C MET A 1 -58.87 38.10 -1.32
N ILE A 2 -58.75 39.40 -1.38
CA ILE A 2 -57.50 40.15 -1.66
C ILE A 2 -56.38 39.86 -0.62
N LYS A 3 -56.68 39.89 0.72
CA LYS A 3 -55.68 39.57 1.77
C LYS A 3 -55.13 38.17 1.74
N LYS A 4 -55.86 37.16 1.25
CA LYS A 4 -55.39 35.80 1.06
C LYS A 4 -54.44 35.71 -0.16
N LEU A 5 -54.74 36.48 -1.21
CA LEU A 5 -53.91 36.57 -2.40
C LEU A 5 -52.53 37.23 -2.11
N GLU A 6 -52.56 38.29 -1.27
CA GLU A 6 -51.35 38.98 -0.80
C GLU A 6 -50.43 38.05 0.05
N GLY A 7 -51.05 37.25 0.94
CA GLY A 7 -50.29 36.27 1.73
C GLY A 7 -49.61 35.18 0.90
N ILE A 8 -50.34 34.69 -0.12
CA ILE A 8 -49.78 33.68 -1.06
C ILE A 8 -48.64 34.27 -1.91
N LEU A 9 -48.82 35.52 -2.37
CA LEU A 9 -47.80 36.21 -3.16
C LEU A 9 -46.50 36.47 -2.35
N ARG A 10 -46.65 36.89 -1.08
CA ARG A 10 -45.49 37.08 -0.16
C ARG A 10 -44.77 35.78 0.13
N LEU A 11 -45.50 34.66 0.33
CA LEU A 11 -44.90 33.36 0.53
C LEU A 11 -44.16 32.85 -0.74
N ALA A 12 -44.75 33.06 -1.92
CA ALA A 12 -44.14 32.74 -3.19
C ALA A 12 -42.84 33.53 -3.46
N ILE A 13 -42.84 34.82 -3.12
CA ILE A 13 -41.65 35.69 -3.23
C ILE A 13 -40.55 35.23 -2.24
N LEU A 14 -40.95 34.84 -1.01
CA LEU A 14 -39.99 34.33 -0.02
C LEU A 14 -39.38 32.99 -0.46
N CYS A 15 -40.20 32.07 -0.96
CA CYS A 15 -39.73 30.79 -1.51
C CYS A 15 -38.81 30.97 -2.73
N LEU A 16 -39.16 31.92 -3.61
CA LEU A 16 -38.32 32.25 -4.78
C LEU A 16 -36.99 32.89 -4.36
N GLY A 17 -37.01 33.76 -3.32
CA GLY A 17 -35.80 34.33 -2.75
C GLY A 17 -34.89 33.29 -2.12
N VAL A 18 -35.43 32.36 -1.33
CA VAL A 18 -34.70 31.25 -0.74
C VAL A 18 -34.14 30.34 -1.84
N TYR A 19 -34.92 30.01 -2.87
CA TYR A 19 -34.49 29.21 -4.01
C TYR A 19 -33.38 29.90 -4.80
N LEU A 20 -33.47 31.21 -5.05
CA LEU A 20 -32.45 32.00 -5.71
C LEU A 20 -31.13 32.05 -4.89
N VAL A 21 -31.24 32.28 -3.59
CA VAL A 21 -30.08 32.24 -2.68
C VAL A 21 -29.44 30.83 -2.70
N TYR A 22 -30.25 29.79 -2.58
CA TYR A 22 -29.77 28.41 -2.64
C TYR A 22 -29.07 28.09 -3.97
N THR A 23 -29.67 28.47 -5.12
CA THR A 23 -29.09 28.22 -6.46
C THR A 23 -27.85 29.07 -6.76
N LEU A 24 -27.75 30.29 -6.21
CA LEU A 24 -26.59 31.16 -6.38
C LEU A 24 -25.40 30.76 -5.50
N TYR A 25 -25.66 30.28 -4.28
CA TYR A 25 -24.60 29.97 -3.33
C TYR A 25 -24.23 28.50 -3.30
N ARG A 26 -25.11 27.60 -3.79
CA ARG A 26 -24.80 26.15 -3.87
C ARG A 26 -23.52 25.84 -4.66
N PRO A 27 -23.27 26.43 -5.85
CA PRO A 27 -22.02 26.15 -6.56
C PRO A 27 -20.77 26.62 -5.80
N GLN A 28 -20.89 27.69 -5.00
CA GLN A 28 -19.78 28.18 -4.17
C GLN A 28 -19.58 27.30 -2.93
N ALA A 29 -20.67 26.85 -2.31
CA ALA A 29 -20.64 25.91 -1.19
C ALA A 29 -20.11 24.55 -1.64
N ASP A 30 -20.59 24.02 -2.78
CA ASP A 30 -20.13 22.77 -3.35
C ASP A 30 -18.64 22.84 -3.80
N ARG A 31 -18.21 24.00 -4.28
CA ARG A 31 -16.80 24.28 -4.58
C ARG A 31 -15.95 24.36 -3.32
N LEU A 32 -16.42 25.04 -2.30
CA LEU A 32 -15.73 25.16 -1.00
C LEU A 32 -15.63 23.79 -0.31
N ILE A 33 -16.71 22.99 -0.35
CA ILE A 33 -16.71 21.62 0.17
C ILE A 33 -15.74 20.74 -0.61
N ARG A 34 -15.66 20.92 -1.93
CA ARG A 34 -14.70 20.19 -2.78
C ARG A 34 -13.27 20.64 -2.49
N GLU A 35 -13.00 21.94 -2.42
CA GLU A 35 -11.70 22.50 -2.05
C GLU A 35 -11.27 22.07 -0.65
N VAL A 36 -12.18 22.01 0.32
CA VAL A 36 -11.91 21.47 1.68
C VAL A 36 -11.67 19.95 1.64
N LYS A 37 -12.44 19.20 0.85
CA LYS A 37 -12.20 17.78 0.65
C LYS A 37 -10.85 17.53 -0.03
N GLU A 38 -10.52 18.27 -1.08
CA GLU A 38 -9.21 18.19 -1.77
C GLU A 38 -8.04 18.62 -0.86
N GLN A 39 -8.27 19.49 0.14
CA GLN A 39 -7.26 19.86 1.14
C GLN A 39 -7.12 18.84 2.28
N VAL A 40 -8.15 18.02 2.54
CA VAL A 40 -8.17 17.03 3.63
C VAL A 40 -7.75 15.64 3.15
N PHE A 41 -7.94 15.35 1.86
CA PHE A 41 -7.55 14.08 1.24
C PHE A 41 -6.47 14.31 0.18
N THR A 42 -5.31 13.71 0.36
CA THR A 42 -4.40 13.41 -0.74
C THR A 42 -4.75 12.02 -1.26
N THR A 43 -5.23 11.96 -2.49
CA THR A 43 -5.34 10.69 -3.21
C THR A 43 -3.93 10.21 -3.50
N THR A 44 -3.66 8.96 -3.25
CA THR A 44 -2.48 8.29 -3.81
C THR A 44 -2.74 8.03 -5.31
N GLU A 45 -2.95 9.10 -6.10
CA GLU A 45 -2.79 8.99 -7.54
C GLU A 45 -1.34 8.61 -7.81
N ASN A 46 -1.07 7.32 -7.83
CA ASN A 46 0.26 6.77 -7.99
C ASN A 46 1.28 7.43 -7.01
N PRO A 47 1.62 6.81 -5.85
CA PRO A 47 2.60 7.39 -4.91
C PRO A 47 3.95 7.71 -5.54
N ALA A 48 4.25 7.17 -6.72
CA ALA A 48 5.41 7.54 -7.51
C ALA A 48 5.37 9.00 -8.02
N ALA A 49 4.19 9.62 -8.17
CA ALA A 49 4.08 11.01 -8.65
C ALA A 49 4.33 12.05 -7.55
N LEU A 50 4.22 11.68 -6.27
CA LEU A 50 4.53 12.58 -5.13
C LEU A 50 6.03 12.63 -4.79
N LEU A 51 6.89 11.89 -5.50
CA LEU A 51 8.27 11.64 -5.12
C LEU A 51 9.31 12.49 -5.88
N THR A 52 8.91 13.47 -6.67
CA THR A 52 9.83 14.26 -7.51
C THR A 52 10.45 15.48 -6.81
N GLU A 53 10.08 15.81 -5.58
CA GLU A 53 10.70 16.92 -4.88
C GLU A 53 11.49 16.45 -3.66
N GLU A 54 12.80 16.68 -3.71
CA GLU A 54 13.87 16.51 -2.72
C GLU A 54 14.63 15.17 -2.74
N ARG A 55 15.47 15.03 -3.76
CA ARG A 55 16.72 14.26 -3.63
C ARG A 55 17.65 15.05 -2.71
N GLN A 56 17.47 14.89 -1.40
CA GLN A 56 18.41 15.45 -0.42
C GLN A 56 19.74 14.69 -0.48
N GLU A 57 20.82 15.44 -0.45
CA GLU A 57 22.19 14.94 -0.30
C GLU A 57 22.28 14.04 0.94
N GLU A 58 22.85 12.84 0.77
CA GLU A 58 23.12 11.86 1.81
C GLU A 58 23.90 12.54 2.96
N THR A 59 23.27 12.70 4.10
CA THR A 59 23.96 13.14 5.32
C THR A 59 24.73 11.96 5.93
N GLU A 60 26.03 12.17 6.18
CA GLU A 60 27.02 11.24 6.75
C GLU A 60 26.71 10.80 8.20
N ALA A 61 25.62 10.08 8.43
CA ALA A 61 25.35 9.44 9.71
C ALA A 61 24.73 8.04 9.56
N GLN A 62 24.76 7.43 8.36
CA GLN A 62 24.40 6.04 8.18
C GLN A 62 25.60 5.15 8.52
N LYS A 63 25.36 4.18 9.38
CA LYS A 63 26.20 3.01 9.56
C LYS A 63 26.60 2.53 8.16
N THR A 64 27.88 2.59 7.81
CA THR A 64 28.38 2.19 6.48
C THR A 64 28.12 0.71 6.31
N LEU A 65 26.95 0.35 5.77
CA LEU A 65 26.66 -0.98 5.28
C LEU A 65 27.61 -1.21 4.09
N SER A 66 28.54 -2.12 4.23
CA SER A 66 29.47 -2.48 3.15
C SER A 66 28.83 -3.59 2.34
N PHE A 67 28.25 -3.24 1.20
CA PHE A 67 27.74 -4.21 0.23
C PHE A 67 28.88 -4.71 -0.67
N PRO A 68 28.85 -5.98 -1.15
CA PRO A 68 29.74 -6.43 -2.21
C PRO A 68 29.45 -5.64 -3.49
N ALA A 69 30.47 -5.43 -4.33
CA ALA A 69 30.29 -4.75 -5.62
C ALA A 69 29.26 -5.47 -6.54
N ARG A 70 29.07 -6.78 -6.36
CA ARG A 70 28.04 -7.56 -7.07
C ARG A 70 27.36 -8.54 -6.12
N TYR A 71 26.05 -8.59 -6.22
CA TYR A 71 25.19 -9.59 -5.55
C TYR A 71 24.12 -10.07 -6.54
N ASP A 72 23.80 -11.34 -6.49
CA ASP A 72 22.80 -11.97 -7.37
C ASP A 72 22.14 -13.11 -6.59
N SER A 73 20.88 -12.95 -6.28
CA SER A 73 20.09 -13.89 -5.46
C SER A 73 20.01 -15.29 -6.06
N ARG A 74 20.20 -15.43 -7.39
CA ARG A 74 20.28 -16.74 -8.06
C ARG A 74 21.43 -17.60 -7.54
N ASN A 75 22.56 -16.97 -7.16
CA ASN A 75 23.73 -17.67 -6.64
C ASN A 75 23.52 -18.25 -5.24
N TYR A 76 22.45 -17.84 -4.57
CA TYR A 76 22.10 -18.25 -3.20
C TYR A 76 20.79 -19.06 -3.15
N GLY A 77 20.21 -19.42 -4.32
CA GLY A 77 18.95 -20.13 -4.39
C GLY A 77 17.74 -19.31 -3.89
N ARG A 78 17.83 -17.96 -3.97
CA ARG A 78 16.82 -17.02 -3.43
C ARG A 78 16.09 -16.24 -4.51
N ALA A 79 16.36 -16.49 -5.79
CA ALA A 79 15.60 -15.91 -6.88
C ALA A 79 14.39 -16.79 -7.22
N PRO A 80 13.20 -16.23 -7.42
CA PRO A 80 12.02 -17.00 -7.77
C PRO A 80 12.07 -17.43 -9.24
N ASP A 81 11.22 -18.40 -9.61
CA ASP A 81 11.08 -18.84 -11.00
C ASP A 81 10.60 -17.70 -11.91
N VAL A 82 11.20 -17.60 -13.10
CA VAL A 82 10.77 -16.65 -14.12
C VAL A 82 9.37 -16.99 -14.62
N ARG A 83 8.49 -15.99 -14.62
CA ARG A 83 7.10 -16.09 -15.07
C ARG A 83 6.86 -15.39 -16.40
N ASN A 84 5.74 -15.70 -17.04
CA ASN A 84 5.26 -15.02 -18.23
C ASN A 84 3.83 -14.56 -18.02
N GLN A 85 3.62 -13.23 -17.95
CA GLN A 85 2.29 -12.62 -17.83
C GLN A 85 1.44 -12.70 -19.10
N GLY A 86 2.04 -13.10 -20.23
CA GLY A 86 1.36 -13.08 -21.54
C GLY A 86 0.97 -11.65 -21.96
N SER A 87 -0.26 -11.48 -22.46
CA SER A 87 -0.79 -10.19 -22.90
C SER A 87 -1.57 -9.43 -21.84
N LEU A 88 -1.72 -9.97 -20.64
CA LEU A 88 -2.50 -9.33 -19.57
C LEU A 88 -1.71 -8.19 -18.91
N GLY A 89 -2.42 -7.18 -18.38
CA GLY A 89 -1.86 -6.06 -17.64
C GLY A 89 -1.50 -6.40 -16.18
N THR A 90 -0.98 -7.60 -15.93
CA THR A 90 -0.78 -8.17 -14.58
C THR A 90 0.67 -8.21 -14.12
N CYS A 91 1.56 -7.41 -14.72
CA CYS A 91 2.97 -7.33 -14.30
C CYS A 91 3.11 -7.08 -12.80
N TRP A 92 2.31 -6.18 -12.24
CA TRP A 92 2.27 -5.84 -10.82
C TRP A 92 1.95 -7.06 -9.92
N ALA A 93 0.96 -7.87 -10.31
CA ALA A 93 0.58 -9.06 -9.56
C ALA A 93 1.64 -10.18 -9.68
N VAL A 94 2.19 -10.37 -10.89
CA VAL A 94 3.26 -11.34 -11.11
C VAL A 94 4.52 -10.97 -10.34
N ALA A 95 4.92 -9.70 -10.36
CA ALA A 95 6.08 -9.21 -9.60
C ALA A 95 5.85 -9.37 -8.08
N ALA A 96 4.65 -9.04 -7.59
CA ALA A 96 4.30 -9.15 -6.19
C ALA A 96 4.41 -10.58 -5.65
N VAL A 97 3.71 -11.54 -6.29
CA VAL A 97 3.77 -12.95 -5.84
C VAL A 97 5.18 -13.51 -5.96
N SER A 98 5.94 -13.11 -6.99
CA SER A 98 7.33 -13.57 -7.17
C SER A 98 8.27 -12.97 -6.09
N ALA A 99 8.11 -11.70 -5.70
CA ALA A 99 8.88 -11.13 -4.59
C ALA A 99 8.54 -11.80 -3.26
N LEU A 100 7.26 -12.11 -3.04
CA LEU A 100 6.80 -12.86 -1.86
C LEU A 100 7.39 -14.27 -1.82
N GLU A 101 7.42 -15.00 -2.96
CA GLU A 101 8.08 -16.30 -3.07
C GLU A 101 9.57 -16.22 -2.75
N ALA A 102 10.25 -15.17 -3.24
CA ALA A 102 11.67 -14.95 -2.98
C ALA A 102 11.96 -14.77 -1.48
N SER A 103 11.05 -14.14 -0.73
CA SER A 103 11.23 -13.92 0.72
C SER A 103 11.15 -15.21 1.54
N LEU A 104 10.58 -16.27 0.97
CA LEU A 104 10.48 -17.60 1.60
C LEU A 104 11.63 -18.52 1.19
N LEU A 105 12.34 -18.19 0.10
CA LEU A 105 13.46 -18.99 -0.39
C LEU A 105 14.73 -18.79 0.45
N PRO A 106 15.58 -19.83 0.61
CA PRO A 106 15.45 -21.21 0.05
C PRO A 106 14.66 -22.17 0.95
N GLU A 107 14.11 -21.72 2.09
CA GLU A 107 13.51 -22.59 3.10
C GLU A 107 12.20 -23.21 2.58
N GLU A 108 11.42 -22.46 1.82
CA GLU A 108 10.16 -22.90 1.24
C GLU A 108 10.10 -22.56 -0.25
N HIS A 109 9.67 -23.53 -1.06
CA HIS A 109 9.45 -23.39 -2.49
C HIS A 109 7.95 -23.40 -2.80
N LEU A 110 7.28 -22.29 -2.49
CA LEU A 110 5.87 -22.10 -2.82
C LEU A 110 5.74 -21.34 -4.14
N ARG A 111 4.61 -21.57 -4.84
CA ARG A 111 4.25 -20.84 -6.04
C ARG A 111 2.84 -20.27 -5.85
N PHE A 112 2.74 -18.94 -5.77
CA PHE A 112 1.48 -18.26 -5.52
C PHE A 112 0.78 -17.84 -6.83
N SER A 113 -0.56 -17.75 -6.77
CA SER A 113 -1.39 -17.35 -7.89
C SER A 113 -1.36 -15.83 -8.09
N ALA A 114 -0.89 -15.40 -9.27
CA ALA A 114 -1.04 -14.02 -9.73
C ALA A 114 -2.47 -13.76 -10.25
N ASP A 115 -3.20 -14.80 -10.69
CA ASP A 115 -4.61 -14.69 -11.08
C ASP A 115 -5.47 -14.32 -9.88
N HIS A 116 -5.36 -15.07 -8.78
CA HIS A 116 -6.12 -14.76 -7.57
C HIS A 116 -5.86 -13.35 -7.07
N LEU A 117 -4.59 -12.94 -7.01
CA LEU A 117 -4.24 -11.58 -6.61
C LEU A 117 -4.87 -10.54 -7.56
N SER A 118 -4.84 -10.75 -8.86
CA SER A 118 -5.35 -9.78 -9.83
C SER A 118 -6.87 -9.76 -9.95
N LEU A 119 -7.55 -10.86 -9.65
CA LEU A 119 -9.02 -11.00 -9.75
C LEU A 119 -9.74 -10.83 -8.40
N GLN A 120 -9.10 -11.16 -7.26
CA GLN A 120 -9.73 -11.20 -5.94
C GLN A 120 -9.22 -10.11 -4.97
N ASN A 121 -8.50 -9.08 -5.47
CA ASN A 121 -8.00 -7.99 -4.62
C ASN A 121 -9.10 -7.08 -4.05
N GLY A 122 -10.28 -7.07 -4.67
CA GLY A 122 -11.46 -6.28 -4.24
C GLY A 122 -11.66 -4.98 -4.99
N TYR A 123 -10.67 -4.51 -5.75
CA TYR A 123 -10.83 -3.35 -6.64
C TYR A 123 -11.66 -3.72 -7.87
N ALA A 124 -12.46 -2.78 -8.36
CA ALA A 124 -13.28 -2.95 -9.56
C ALA A 124 -12.45 -2.80 -10.86
N LYS A 125 -11.35 -3.59 -10.97
CA LYS A 125 -10.44 -3.56 -12.10
C LYS A 125 -10.40 -4.91 -12.82
N SER A 126 -10.33 -4.87 -14.14
CA SER A 126 -10.02 -6.06 -14.92
C SER A 126 -8.50 -6.29 -14.98
N GLN A 127 -8.08 -7.49 -15.38
CA GLN A 127 -6.65 -7.79 -15.55
C GLN A 127 -5.98 -6.94 -16.64
N ASP A 128 -6.75 -6.40 -17.60
CA ASP A 128 -6.22 -5.53 -18.66
C ASP A 128 -6.01 -4.07 -18.22
N ASP A 129 -6.68 -3.63 -17.13
CA ASP A 129 -6.58 -2.26 -16.61
C ASP A 129 -5.26 -1.99 -15.86
N GLY A 130 -4.43 -3.02 -15.70
CA GLY A 130 -3.24 -2.93 -14.87
C GLY A 130 -3.57 -2.85 -13.38
N GLY A 131 -2.58 -2.52 -12.56
CA GLY A 131 -2.74 -2.38 -11.12
C GLY A 131 -1.59 -1.62 -10.50
N ALA A 132 -1.62 -1.51 -9.18
CA ALA A 132 -0.61 -0.83 -8.39
C ALA A 132 -0.20 -1.68 -7.19
N TYR A 133 0.96 -1.42 -6.64
CA TYR A 133 1.46 -2.12 -5.47
C TYR A 133 0.55 -1.97 -4.23
N THR A 134 -0.21 -0.87 -4.14
CA THR A 134 -1.19 -0.67 -3.06
C THR A 134 -2.31 -1.70 -3.09
N MET A 135 -2.71 -2.18 -4.29
CA MET A 135 -3.68 -3.27 -4.44
C MET A 135 -3.11 -4.60 -3.91
N THR A 136 -1.81 -4.84 -4.14
CA THR A 136 -1.12 -6.00 -3.56
C THR A 136 -1.08 -5.92 -2.04
N MET A 137 -0.69 -4.75 -1.50
CA MET A 137 -0.65 -4.55 -0.05
C MET A 137 -2.02 -4.80 0.57
N ALA A 138 -3.08 -4.22 0.00
CA ALA A 138 -4.46 -4.43 0.46
C ALA A 138 -4.86 -5.90 0.47
N TYR A 139 -4.63 -6.61 -0.64
CA TYR A 139 -4.94 -8.03 -0.78
C TYR A 139 -4.24 -8.90 0.27
N LEU A 140 -2.94 -8.71 0.47
CA LEU A 140 -2.15 -9.51 1.38
C LEU A 140 -2.46 -9.21 2.86
N THR A 141 -2.58 -7.92 3.20
CA THR A 141 -2.82 -7.49 4.58
C THR A 141 -4.27 -7.68 5.04
N ALA A 142 -5.21 -7.86 4.09
CA ALA A 142 -6.60 -8.22 4.39
C ALA A 142 -6.82 -9.74 4.49
N TRP A 143 -5.76 -10.55 4.37
CA TRP A 143 -5.82 -12.01 4.36
C TRP A 143 -6.67 -12.60 3.24
N LYS A 144 -6.78 -11.92 2.10
CA LYS A 144 -7.44 -12.45 0.89
C LYS A 144 -6.60 -13.52 0.20
N GLY A 145 -5.31 -13.56 0.46
CA GLY A 145 -4.31 -14.50 -0.01
C GLY A 145 -2.96 -14.25 0.69
N PRO A 146 -1.85 -14.84 0.17
CA PRO A 146 -1.71 -15.51 -1.13
C PRO A 146 -2.26 -16.92 -1.14
N VAL A 147 -2.78 -17.36 -2.30
CA VAL A 147 -3.17 -18.76 -2.56
C VAL A 147 -2.20 -19.42 -3.52
N LEU A 148 -2.17 -20.77 -3.59
CA LEU A 148 -1.26 -21.47 -4.48
C LEU A 148 -1.69 -21.39 -5.95
N ALA A 149 -0.70 -21.31 -6.86
CA ALA A 149 -0.95 -21.33 -8.30
C ALA A 149 -1.56 -22.64 -8.83
N GLU A 150 -1.46 -23.75 -8.09
CA GLU A 150 -2.14 -25.01 -8.42
C GLU A 150 -3.63 -24.98 -8.07
N GLU A 151 -4.05 -24.13 -7.13
CA GLU A 151 -5.45 -23.95 -6.72
C GLU A 151 -6.18 -22.94 -7.63
N ASP A 152 -5.41 -21.99 -8.19
CA ASP A 152 -5.90 -20.95 -9.10
C ASP A 152 -4.86 -20.70 -10.19
N PRO A 153 -4.88 -21.48 -11.30
CA PRO A 153 -3.92 -21.38 -12.38
C PRO A 153 -4.02 -20.06 -13.16
N TYR A 154 -2.88 -19.55 -13.61
CA TYR A 154 -2.79 -18.25 -14.27
C TYR A 154 -3.34 -18.27 -15.70
N GLY A 155 -4.14 -17.25 -16.05
CA GLY A 155 -4.44 -16.86 -17.42
C GLY A 155 -5.73 -17.43 -17.98
N ASP A 156 -6.63 -18.00 -17.16
CA ASP A 156 -7.95 -18.44 -17.59
C ASP A 156 -9.08 -17.41 -17.33
N GLY A 157 -8.75 -16.29 -16.66
CA GLY A 157 -9.66 -15.19 -16.35
C GLY A 157 -10.73 -15.55 -15.32
N TYR A 158 -10.49 -16.60 -14.54
CA TYR A 158 -11.40 -17.09 -13.52
C TYR A 158 -10.62 -17.41 -12.25
N SER A 159 -11.18 -17.07 -11.10
CA SER A 159 -10.62 -17.39 -9.79
C SER A 159 -11.69 -18.06 -8.92
N PRO A 160 -11.44 -19.27 -8.37
CA PRO A 160 -12.36 -19.95 -7.48
C PRO A 160 -12.66 -19.14 -6.22
N GLU A 161 -13.90 -19.16 -5.76
CA GLU A 161 -14.28 -18.56 -4.48
C GLU A 161 -13.85 -19.45 -3.29
N GLY A 162 -13.60 -18.82 -2.13
CA GLY A 162 -13.39 -19.52 -0.86
C GLY A 162 -12.03 -20.20 -0.71
N LEU A 163 -11.06 -19.85 -1.52
CA LEU A 163 -9.68 -20.25 -1.29
C LEU A 163 -9.12 -19.55 -0.03
N SER A 164 -8.32 -20.28 0.74
CA SER A 164 -7.72 -19.76 1.97
C SER A 164 -6.28 -19.32 1.73
N PRO A 165 -5.81 -18.25 2.39
CA PRO A 165 -4.42 -17.83 2.32
C PRO A 165 -3.48 -18.95 2.81
N ARG A 166 -2.33 -19.07 2.18
CA ARG A 166 -1.28 -20.02 2.54
C ARG A 166 -0.21 -19.41 3.42
N LYS A 167 -0.17 -18.11 3.49
CA LYS A 167 0.68 -17.31 4.37
C LYS A 167 -0.07 -16.04 4.78
N HIS A 168 0.22 -15.51 5.95
CA HIS A 168 -0.16 -14.17 6.34
C HIS A 168 1.03 -13.23 6.20
N VAL A 169 0.85 -12.13 5.47
CA VAL A 169 1.88 -11.09 5.31
C VAL A 169 1.62 -10.01 6.35
N GLN A 170 2.52 -9.90 7.31
CA GLN A 170 2.39 -9.05 8.49
C GLN A 170 3.25 -7.79 8.44
N GLU A 171 4.20 -7.73 7.50
CA GLU A 171 5.00 -6.54 7.27
C GLU A 171 5.38 -6.42 5.79
N ILE A 172 5.16 -5.22 5.24
CA ILE A 172 5.56 -4.85 3.87
C ILE A 172 6.23 -3.48 3.98
N GLN A 173 7.50 -3.41 3.61
CA GLN A 173 8.28 -2.17 3.63
C GLN A 173 8.31 -1.54 2.23
N ILE A 174 8.16 -0.21 2.16
CA ILE A 174 8.34 0.59 0.96
C ILE A 174 9.68 1.30 1.06
N LEU A 175 10.63 0.86 0.25
CA LEU A 175 12.02 1.31 0.25
C LEU A 175 12.23 2.29 -0.89
N ARG A 176 13.02 3.36 -0.66
CA ARG A 176 13.21 4.44 -1.64
C ARG A 176 14.67 4.75 -1.97
N ASP A 177 15.59 4.23 -1.19
CA ASP A 177 17.02 4.43 -1.41
C ASP A 177 17.73 3.13 -1.79
N ARG A 178 18.86 3.27 -2.50
CA ARG A 178 19.62 2.13 -3.01
C ARG A 178 20.18 1.23 -1.90
N ALA A 179 20.55 1.79 -0.76
CA ALA A 179 21.14 1.02 0.33
C ALA A 179 20.10 0.12 0.97
N SER A 180 18.92 0.66 1.29
CA SER A 180 17.78 -0.10 1.81
C SER A 180 17.31 -1.18 0.84
N ILE A 181 17.28 -0.88 -0.47
CA ILE A 181 16.94 -1.86 -1.52
C ILE A 181 17.97 -3.00 -1.55
N LYS A 182 19.27 -2.70 -1.51
CA LYS A 182 20.34 -3.72 -1.47
C LYS A 182 20.23 -4.58 -0.21
N GLU A 183 19.97 -3.97 0.94
CA GLU A 183 19.76 -4.67 2.21
C GLU A 183 18.58 -5.64 2.12
N ALA A 184 17.43 -5.15 1.63
CA ALA A 184 16.23 -5.96 1.48
C ALA A 184 16.41 -7.13 0.48
N VAL A 185 17.09 -6.90 -0.65
CA VAL A 185 17.43 -7.98 -1.60
C VAL A 185 18.31 -9.04 -0.95
N GLN A 186 19.28 -8.65 -0.12
CA GLN A 186 20.08 -9.63 0.62
C GLN A 186 19.26 -10.37 1.68
N ALA A 187 18.36 -9.67 2.37
CA ALA A 187 17.54 -10.26 3.43
C ALA A 187 16.42 -11.13 2.87
N HIS A 188 15.77 -10.73 1.78
CA HIS A 188 14.50 -11.32 1.29
C HIS A 188 14.59 -11.88 -0.13
N GLY A 189 15.77 -11.91 -0.77
CA GLY A 189 15.99 -12.51 -2.10
C GLY A 189 15.59 -11.60 -3.25
N ALA A 190 14.45 -10.92 -3.19
CA ALA A 190 14.00 -9.97 -4.20
C ALA A 190 13.13 -8.88 -3.59
N VAL A 191 13.01 -7.75 -4.30
CA VAL A 191 12.01 -6.72 -4.04
C VAL A 191 11.24 -6.42 -5.32
N GLN A 192 9.93 -6.14 -5.20
CA GLN A 192 9.13 -5.65 -6.30
C GLN A 192 9.40 -4.17 -6.52
N THR A 193 9.52 -3.72 -7.76
CA THR A 193 9.64 -2.30 -8.12
C THR A 193 9.01 -2.03 -9.47
N SER A 194 8.78 -0.75 -9.76
CA SER A 194 8.32 -0.30 -11.07
C SER A 194 9.41 0.44 -11.82
N LEU A 195 9.25 0.50 -13.14
CA LEU A 195 10.01 1.36 -14.04
C LEU A 195 9.14 1.78 -15.23
N TYR A 196 9.64 2.73 -16.01
CA TYR A 196 9.06 3.03 -17.31
C TYR A 196 9.73 2.19 -18.39
N MET A 197 8.96 1.35 -19.09
CA MET A 197 9.42 0.53 -20.21
C MET A 197 8.85 1.07 -21.52
N ASP A 198 9.71 1.66 -22.37
CA ASP A 198 9.38 2.06 -23.75
C ASP A 198 9.71 0.88 -24.68
N VAL A 199 8.73 0.01 -24.90
CA VAL A 199 8.86 -1.20 -25.72
C VAL A 199 7.75 -1.29 -26.75
N GLN A 200 8.06 -1.91 -27.89
CA GLN A 200 7.09 -2.26 -28.92
C GLN A 200 6.40 -3.59 -28.57
N SER A 201 5.43 -3.98 -29.38
CA SER A 201 4.67 -5.23 -29.17
C SER A 201 5.51 -6.51 -29.21
N ASP A 202 6.70 -6.46 -29.80
CA ASP A 202 7.68 -7.54 -29.86
C ASP A 202 8.77 -7.43 -28.75
N TYR A 203 8.53 -6.54 -27.75
CA TYR A 203 9.46 -6.21 -26.67
C TYR A 203 10.78 -5.54 -27.12
N SER A 204 10.91 -5.15 -28.38
CA SER A 204 12.05 -4.35 -28.85
C SER A 204 11.97 -2.91 -28.35
N SER A 205 13.13 -2.28 -28.14
CA SER A 205 13.23 -0.88 -27.73
C SER A 205 14.57 -0.30 -28.16
N VAL A 206 14.58 0.97 -28.53
CA VAL A 206 15.84 1.69 -28.80
C VAL A 206 16.67 1.91 -27.52
N TYR A 207 16.07 1.75 -26.36
CA TYR A 207 16.69 1.87 -25.04
C TYR A 207 17.17 0.52 -24.48
N TYR A 208 16.84 -0.58 -25.15
CA TYR A 208 17.24 -1.93 -24.76
C TYR A 208 18.38 -2.45 -25.63
N ASN A 209 19.42 -2.95 -25.02
CA ASN A 209 20.54 -3.60 -25.69
C ASN A 209 20.43 -5.11 -25.56
N GLU A 210 19.99 -5.78 -26.61
CA GLU A 210 19.82 -7.23 -26.64
C GLU A 210 21.13 -8.02 -26.33
N ARG A 211 22.30 -7.47 -26.74
CA ARG A 211 23.58 -8.15 -26.57
C ARG A 211 24.00 -8.22 -25.10
N THR A 212 23.66 -7.23 -24.31
CA THR A 212 24.03 -7.10 -22.88
C THR A 212 22.81 -7.26 -21.96
N ALA A 213 21.64 -7.54 -22.54
CA ALA A 213 20.36 -7.59 -21.83
C ALA A 213 20.16 -6.38 -20.92
N SER A 214 20.45 -5.16 -21.38
CA SER A 214 20.46 -3.99 -20.52
C SER A 214 19.54 -2.88 -21.03
N TYR A 215 18.93 -2.16 -20.12
CA TYR A 215 17.94 -1.12 -20.36
C TYR A 215 18.26 0.17 -19.57
N CYS A 216 18.04 1.31 -20.23
CA CYS A 216 18.05 2.61 -19.55
C CYS A 216 17.18 3.59 -20.35
N TYR A 217 16.09 4.05 -19.75
CA TYR A 217 15.28 5.14 -20.30
C TYR A 217 15.74 6.48 -19.69
N PRO A 218 16.06 7.51 -20.49
CA PRO A 218 16.79 8.67 -20.02
C PRO A 218 15.92 9.81 -19.48
N LYS A 219 14.60 9.67 -19.48
CA LYS A 219 13.67 10.73 -19.08
C LYS A 219 12.82 10.27 -17.91
N GLU A 220 12.35 11.22 -17.13
CA GLU A 220 11.35 10.96 -16.09
C GLU A 220 9.99 10.77 -16.74
N GLU A 221 9.37 9.62 -16.50
CA GLU A 221 8.02 9.26 -16.96
C GLU A 221 7.33 8.45 -15.84
N ALA A 222 6.00 8.47 -15.84
CA ALA A 222 5.24 7.63 -14.93
C ALA A 222 5.53 6.14 -15.21
N PRO A 223 5.85 5.32 -14.20
CA PRO A 223 6.07 3.89 -14.37
C PRO A 223 4.86 3.20 -15.04
N ASN A 224 5.14 2.27 -15.92
CA ASN A 224 4.11 1.50 -16.65
C ASN A 224 4.33 -0.01 -16.60
N HIS A 225 5.36 -0.48 -15.88
CA HIS A 225 5.71 -1.89 -15.78
C HIS A 225 6.34 -2.21 -14.43
N ASP A 226 5.95 -3.36 -13.85
CA ASP A 226 6.52 -3.87 -12.61
C ASP A 226 7.43 -5.06 -12.86
N ILE A 227 8.52 -5.09 -12.11
CA ILE A 227 9.58 -6.10 -12.18
C ILE A 227 10.10 -6.43 -10.78
N LEU A 228 11.06 -7.36 -10.72
CA LEU A 228 11.83 -7.62 -9.52
C LEU A 228 13.24 -7.05 -9.63
N ILE A 229 13.79 -6.52 -8.55
CA ILE A 229 15.22 -6.42 -8.34
C ILE A 229 15.65 -7.66 -7.54
N ILE A 230 16.55 -8.47 -8.14
CA ILE A 230 17.07 -9.69 -7.53
C ILE A 230 18.58 -9.56 -7.22
N GLY A 231 19.16 -8.39 -7.47
CA GLY A 231 20.58 -8.15 -7.25
C GLY A 231 21.07 -6.85 -7.86
N TRP A 232 22.38 -6.72 -7.91
CA TRP A 232 23.07 -5.56 -8.49
C TRP A 232 24.48 -5.93 -8.94
N ASP A 233 25.02 -5.06 -9.80
CA ASP A 233 26.41 -5.10 -10.26
C ASP A 233 26.90 -3.64 -10.37
N ASP A 234 27.67 -3.19 -9.36
CA ASP A 234 28.17 -1.81 -9.29
C ASP A 234 29.23 -1.53 -10.39
N ASP A 235 29.82 -2.59 -10.95
CA ASP A 235 30.82 -2.51 -12.02
C ASP A 235 30.21 -2.74 -13.42
N PHE A 236 28.89 -2.95 -13.55
CA PHE A 236 28.26 -3.13 -14.86
C PHE A 236 28.60 -1.95 -15.77
N PRO A 237 29.24 -2.20 -16.95
CA PRO A 237 29.84 -1.10 -17.70
C PRO A 237 28.80 -0.18 -18.34
N ALA A 238 29.00 1.12 -18.23
CA ALA A 238 28.19 2.16 -18.89
C ALA A 238 28.06 1.92 -20.41
N SER A 239 29.10 1.38 -21.04
CA SER A 239 29.10 1.02 -22.48
C SER A 239 28.19 -0.18 -22.82
N GLY A 240 27.64 -0.85 -21.83
CA GLY A 240 26.64 -1.92 -21.99
C GLY A 240 25.29 -1.39 -22.43
N PHE A 241 24.95 -0.15 -22.10
CA PHE A 241 23.66 0.45 -22.43
C PHE A 241 23.65 1.06 -23.84
N THR A 242 22.49 1.12 -24.49
CA THR A 242 22.31 1.84 -25.77
C THR A 242 22.32 3.34 -25.59
N TYR A 243 21.79 3.81 -24.45
CA TYR A 243 21.87 5.21 -24.04
C TYR A 243 23.21 5.53 -23.40
N ASN A 244 23.73 6.73 -23.61
CA ASN A 244 25.03 7.15 -23.06
C ASN A 244 24.89 7.53 -21.57
N VAL A 245 24.89 6.53 -20.69
CA VAL A 245 24.96 6.71 -19.23
C VAL A 245 26.36 7.14 -18.82
N LYS A 246 26.46 7.90 -17.74
CA LYS A 246 27.74 8.53 -17.30
C LYS A 246 28.58 7.59 -16.43
N GLY A 247 27.91 6.77 -15.61
CA GLY A 247 28.55 5.90 -14.62
C GLY A 247 28.27 4.41 -14.87
N ASN A 248 29.12 3.58 -14.30
CA ASN A 248 28.87 2.16 -14.19
C ASN A 248 27.80 1.87 -13.14
N GLY A 249 27.25 0.66 -13.21
CA GLY A 249 26.32 0.10 -12.22
C GLY A 249 24.92 -0.11 -12.75
N ALA A 250 24.35 -1.23 -12.33
CA ALA A 250 23.01 -1.66 -12.69
C ALA A 250 22.37 -2.49 -11.58
N TYR A 251 21.04 -2.42 -11.50
CA TYR A 251 20.27 -3.47 -10.84
C TYR A 251 20.19 -4.71 -11.74
N ILE A 252 20.25 -5.89 -11.15
CA ILE A 252 19.93 -7.17 -11.79
C ILE A 252 18.44 -7.38 -11.58
N CYS A 253 17.68 -7.37 -12.68
CA CYS A 253 16.23 -7.38 -12.64
C CYS A 253 15.68 -8.67 -13.27
N GLN A 254 14.58 -9.19 -12.73
CA GLN A 254 13.80 -10.28 -13.32
C GLN A 254 12.50 -9.72 -13.88
N ASN A 255 12.23 -10.05 -15.15
CA ASN A 255 11.03 -9.64 -15.86
C ASN A 255 9.95 -10.74 -15.82
N SER A 256 8.72 -10.34 -16.15
CA SER A 256 7.54 -11.22 -16.27
C SER A 256 7.16 -11.55 -17.72
N TRP A 257 8.14 -11.55 -18.65
CA TRP A 257 7.94 -11.84 -20.07
C TRP A 257 8.52 -13.20 -20.51
N GLY A 258 8.72 -14.10 -19.55
CA GLY A 258 9.25 -15.44 -19.80
C GLY A 258 10.74 -15.47 -20.03
N THR A 259 11.27 -16.69 -20.19
CA THR A 259 12.71 -16.95 -20.32
C THR A 259 13.30 -16.58 -21.69
N SER A 260 12.47 -16.21 -22.66
CA SER A 260 12.92 -15.74 -23.98
C SER A 260 13.38 -14.28 -23.98
N TYR A 261 13.00 -13.50 -22.94
CA TYR A 261 13.44 -12.12 -22.79
C TYR A 261 14.77 -12.05 -22.02
N GLY A 262 15.69 -11.21 -22.47
CA GLY A 262 16.97 -10.98 -21.81
C GLY A 262 17.83 -12.24 -21.67
N GLU A 263 18.50 -12.38 -20.55
CA GLU A 263 19.30 -13.57 -20.17
C GLU A 263 18.41 -14.55 -19.37
N ASN A 264 17.58 -15.33 -20.04
CA ASN A 264 16.61 -16.24 -19.42
C ASN A 264 15.62 -15.52 -18.47
N GLY A 265 15.07 -14.38 -18.90
CA GLY A 265 14.13 -13.57 -18.12
C GLY A 265 14.80 -12.50 -17.27
N ILE A 266 16.11 -12.43 -17.26
CA ILE A 266 16.91 -11.48 -16.48
C ILE A 266 17.47 -10.40 -17.39
N PHE A 267 17.49 -9.17 -16.89
CA PHE A 267 18.07 -8.01 -17.58
C PHE A 267 18.66 -7.02 -16.58
N TYR A 268 19.41 -6.04 -17.08
CA TYR A 268 20.11 -5.08 -16.26
C TYR A 268 19.51 -3.68 -16.48
N VAL A 269 19.15 -3.00 -15.40
CA VAL A 269 18.65 -1.61 -15.47
C VAL A 269 19.67 -0.68 -14.84
N SER A 270 20.09 0.34 -15.61
CA SER A 270 21.08 1.30 -15.15
C SER A 270 20.62 2.00 -13.86
N TYR A 271 21.56 2.26 -12.96
CA TYR A 271 21.31 3.15 -11.81
C TYR A 271 20.97 4.60 -12.21
N GLU A 272 21.28 4.99 -13.46
CA GLU A 272 20.97 6.31 -14.01
C GLU A 272 19.59 6.37 -14.70
N ASP A 273 18.82 5.26 -14.75
CA ASP A 273 17.43 5.31 -15.19
C ASP A 273 16.61 6.03 -14.08
N PRO A 274 16.00 7.19 -14.38
CA PRO A 274 15.33 7.97 -13.35
C PRO A 274 14.00 7.34 -12.86
N ASN A 275 13.50 6.30 -13.54
CA ASN A 275 12.20 5.70 -13.28
C ASN A 275 12.30 4.39 -12.48
N ILE A 276 13.50 3.79 -12.39
CA ILE A 276 13.71 2.57 -11.60
C ILE A 276 13.84 2.91 -10.11
N ALA A 277 13.31 2.04 -9.27
CA ALA A 277 13.51 2.12 -7.82
C ALA A 277 13.06 3.45 -7.17
N GLY A 278 12.08 4.13 -7.77
CA GLY A 278 11.37 5.23 -7.12
C GLY A 278 10.68 4.76 -5.85
N TYR A 279 10.30 3.50 -5.82
CA TYR A 279 9.96 2.69 -4.65
C TYR A 279 10.31 1.22 -4.91
N ALA A 280 10.53 0.44 -3.85
CA ALA A 280 10.59 -1.02 -3.92
C ALA A 280 9.87 -1.62 -2.71
N LEU A 281 9.13 -2.72 -2.90
CA LEU A 281 8.44 -3.42 -1.83
C LEU A 281 9.23 -4.63 -1.41
N ALA A 282 9.49 -4.72 -0.10
CA ALA A 282 10.01 -5.91 0.55
C ALA A 282 8.93 -6.53 1.45
N TYR A 283 8.72 -7.82 1.32
CA TYR A 283 7.82 -8.61 2.18
C TYR A 283 8.66 -9.16 3.34
N SER A 284 8.73 -8.39 4.43
CA SER A 284 9.73 -8.58 5.48
C SER A 284 9.26 -9.45 6.64
N ARG A 285 7.94 -9.59 6.85
CA ARG A 285 7.37 -10.52 7.82
C ARG A 285 6.24 -11.32 7.16
N VAL A 286 6.52 -12.58 6.86
CA VAL A 286 5.61 -13.54 6.25
C VAL A 286 5.49 -14.74 7.19
N GLU A 287 4.28 -15.06 7.62
CA GLU A 287 4.01 -16.04 8.66
C GLU A 287 3.03 -17.11 8.20
N GLU A 288 2.94 -18.20 8.96
CA GLU A 288 1.93 -19.23 8.74
C GLU A 288 0.51 -18.69 9.02
N PRO A 289 -0.54 -19.23 8.40
CA PRO A 289 -1.90 -18.70 8.55
C PRO A 289 -2.53 -18.98 9.92
N ASP A 290 -1.85 -19.68 10.80
CA ASP A 290 -2.25 -19.95 12.19
C ASP A 290 -1.57 -19.01 13.20
N ASN A 291 -0.92 -17.93 12.73
CA ASN A 291 -0.28 -16.92 13.59
C ASN A 291 -1.26 -16.14 14.48
N TYR A 292 -2.48 -15.92 13.99
CA TYR A 292 -3.63 -15.39 14.72
C TYR A 292 -4.91 -16.05 14.23
N ASP A 293 -5.89 -16.23 15.14
CA ASP A 293 -7.18 -16.86 14.80
C ASP A 293 -8.13 -15.92 14.06
N SER A 294 -8.05 -14.62 14.31
CA SER A 294 -8.98 -13.65 13.73
C SER A 294 -8.33 -12.31 13.40
N ILE A 295 -8.87 -11.67 12.36
CA ILE A 295 -8.58 -10.29 11.99
C ILE A 295 -9.86 -9.45 12.09
N TYR A 296 -9.76 -8.26 12.65
CA TYR A 296 -10.77 -7.21 12.69
C TYR A 296 -10.31 -6.08 11.78
N GLN A 297 -11.10 -5.72 10.79
CA GLN A 297 -10.78 -4.73 9.77
C GLN A 297 -12.04 -4.19 9.09
N SER A 298 -11.97 -2.98 8.54
CA SER A 298 -12.94 -2.36 7.65
C SER A 298 -12.31 -1.78 6.37
N ASP A 299 -10.98 -1.89 6.23
CA ASP A 299 -10.17 -1.34 5.16
C ASP A 299 -9.75 -2.42 4.16
N LEU A 300 -10.70 -3.02 3.44
CA LEU A 300 -10.45 -4.15 2.53
C LEU A 300 -9.72 -3.77 1.25
N LEU A 301 -9.73 -2.49 0.84
CA LEU A 301 -8.92 -1.94 -0.24
C LEU A 301 -7.64 -1.25 0.27
N GLY A 302 -7.42 -1.24 1.59
CA GLY A 302 -6.21 -0.75 2.23
C GLY A 302 -5.95 0.74 1.99
N TRP A 303 -4.69 1.09 1.78
CA TRP A 303 -4.25 2.47 1.64
C TRP A 303 -4.62 3.07 0.28
N VAL A 304 -5.81 3.68 0.18
CA VAL A 304 -6.31 4.43 -1.00
C VAL A 304 -5.95 5.91 -0.90
N GLY A 305 -5.95 6.48 0.31
CA GLY A 305 -5.59 7.87 0.54
C GLY A 305 -5.13 8.14 1.96
N GLN A 306 -5.01 9.42 2.31
CA GLN A 306 -4.49 9.86 3.60
C GLN A 306 -5.39 10.89 4.22
N LEU A 307 -5.46 10.92 5.56
CA LEU A 307 -6.21 11.88 6.36
C LEU A 307 -5.32 12.46 7.47
N GLY A 308 -5.54 13.71 7.82
CA GLY A 308 -4.80 14.41 8.87
C GLY A 308 -5.22 15.87 9.00
N TYR A 309 -4.38 16.65 9.64
CA TYR A 309 -4.68 18.02 10.02
C TYR A 309 -3.69 19.06 9.47
N GLY A 310 -2.95 18.73 8.40
CA GLY A 310 -1.89 19.58 7.86
C GLY A 310 -0.64 19.62 8.77
N THR A 311 -0.45 18.58 9.60
CA THR A 311 0.69 18.41 10.51
C THR A 311 1.20 16.99 10.46
N ASP A 312 2.44 16.77 10.84
CA ASP A 312 3.10 15.47 10.83
C ASP A 312 2.58 14.46 11.87
N SER A 313 1.57 14.83 12.66
CA SER A 313 1.04 13.98 13.73
C SER A 313 -0.48 14.02 13.79
N CYS A 314 -1.09 12.86 14.03
CA CYS A 314 -2.50 12.71 14.38
C CYS A 314 -2.73 11.47 15.25
N TYR A 315 -3.94 11.36 15.79
CA TYR A 315 -4.45 10.16 16.45
C TYR A 315 -5.57 9.59 15.60
N PHE A 316 -5.62 8.28 15.45
CA PHE A 316 -6.73 7.58 14.79
C PHE A 316 -7.07 6.29 15.54
N ALA A 317 -8.30 5.83 15.39
CA ALA A 317 -8.80 4.65 16.09
C ALA A 317 -9.85 3.92 15.26
N ASN A 318 -9.95 2.60 15.44
CA ASN A 318 -11.09 1.80 15.03
C ASN A 318 -11.70 1.07 16.21
N VAL A 319 -13.03 0.96 16.19
CA VAL A 319 -13.83 0.25 17.19
C VAL A 319 -14.36 -1.04 16.60
N TYR A 320 -14.22 -2.12 17.37
CA TYR A 320 -14.68 -3.45 16.98
C TYR A 320 -15.54 -4.07 18.07
N THR A 321 -16.26 -5.13 17.71
CA THR A 321 -16.99 -5.98 18.66
C THR A 321 -16.40 -7.38 18.61
N SER A 322 -15.93 -7.86 19.73
CA SER A 322 -15.32 -9.19 19.87
C SER A 322 -16.34 -10.29 19.50
N ARG A 323 -15.87 -11.28 18.72
CA ARG A 323 -16.69 -12.39 18.21
C ARG A 323 -16.79 -13.56 19.19
N GLY A 324 -15.95 -13.58 20.21
CA GLY A 324 -15.86 -14.62 21.23
C GLY A 324 -15.04 -14.16 22.44
N ALA A 325 -14.74 -15.08 23.35
CA ALA A 325 -13.68 -14.87 24.33
C ALA A 325 -12.34 -14.97 23.60
N GLU A 326 -11.61 -13.87 23.53
CA GLU A 326 -10.41 -13.71 22.69
C GLU A 326 -9.34 -12.91 23.43
N GLU A 327 -8.10 -13.07 23.01
CA GLU A 327 -6.99 -12.20 23.41
C GLU A 327 -6.55 -11.34 22.22
N LEU A 328 -6.60 -10.01 22.34
CA LEU A 328 -6.00 -9.09 21.38
C LEU A 328 -4.49 -9.19 21.49
N LYS A 329 -3.84 -9.59 20.39
CA LYS A 329 -2.40 -9.89 20.35
C LYS A 329 -1.59 -8.85 19.61
N ALA A 330 -2.16 -8.26 18.53
CA ALA A 330 -1.41 -7.34 17.69
C ALA A 330 -2.31 -6.31 17.02
N VAL A 331 -1.67 -5.26 16.49
CA VAL A 331 -2.29 -4.13 15.80
C VAL A 331 -1.59 -3.90 14.47
N GLY A 332 -2.37 -3.84 13.38
CA GLY A 332 -1.86 -3.59 12.03
C GLY A 332 -2.25 -2.21 11.52
N PHE A 333 -1.28 -1.45 10.98
CA PHE A 333 -1.54 -0.14 10.38
C PHE A 333 -0.47 0.23 9.36
N TYR A 334 -0.73 1.29 8.58
CA TYR A 334 0.23 1.82 7.61
C TYR A 334 1.01 3.00 8.18
N ALA A 335 2.33 2.95 8.07
CA ALA A 335 3.19 4.13 8.16
C ALA A 335 3.26 4.77 6.77
N VAL A 336 2.78 6.00 6.63
CA VAL A 336 2.68 6.66 5.30
C VAL A 336 3.97 7.31 4.85
N GLY A 337 4.97 7.41 5.71
CA GLY A 337 6.29 7.97 5.44
C GLY A 337 7.38 7.32 6.29
N GLU A 338 8.62 7.76 6.08
CA GLU A 338 9.79 7.25 6.78
C GLU A 338 9.90 7.81 8.21
N ASN A 339 10.59 7.06 9.08
CA ASN A 339 10.84 7.43 10.47
C ASN A 339 9.58 7.75 11.27
N THR A 340 8.49 6.99 11.00
CA THR A 340 7.22 7.15 11.70
C THR A 340 7.35 6.68 13.14
N GLU A 341 7.19 7.59 14.09
CA GLU A 341 7.02 7.27 15.50
C GLU A 341 5.57 6.89 15.77
N TYR A 342 5.33 5.85 16.57
CA TYR A 342 3.98 5.42 16.92
C TYR A 342 3.80 5.17 18.42
N GLU A 343 2.58 5.39 18.90
CA GLU A 343 2.09 5.03 20.23
C GLU A 343 0.74 4.31 20.04
N ILE A 344 0.61 3.09 20.55
CA ILE A 344 -0.63 2.29 20.48
C ILE A 344 -1.29 2.28 21.85
N ALA A 345 -2.58 2.54 21.92
CA ALA A 345 -3.42 2.41 23.11
C ALA A 345 -4.62 1.50 22.83
N ILE A 346 -5.03 0.74 23.81
CA ILE A 346 -6.20 -0.15 23.75
C ILE A 346 -7.25 0.36 24.74
N VAL A 347 -8.50 0.45 24.27
CA VAL A 347 -9.69 0.72 25.08
C VAL A 347 -10.52 -0.55 25.09
N ASP A 348 -10.37 -1.34 26.11
CA ASP A 348 -11.00 -2.67 26.27
C ASP A 348 -12.52 -2.58 26.47
N GLU A 349 -13.04 -1.52 27.08
CA GLU A 349 -14.47 -1.24 27.26
C GLU A 349 -14.88 0.06 26.54
N PHE A 350 -15.07 -0.01 25.23
CA PHE A 350 -15.52 1.16 24.48
C PHE A 350 -17.03 1.39 24.63
N GLN A 351 -17.45 2.57 25.09
CA GLN A 351 -18.84 2.98 25.20
C GLN A 351 -19.24 4.05 24.17
N ASN A 352 -18.39 5.04 23.95
CA ASN A 352 -18.54 6.12 23.00
C ASN A 352 -17.18 6.81 22.76
N GLU A 353 -17.14 7.85 21.94
CA GLU A 353 -15.91 8.57 21.59
C GLU A 353 -15.14 9.17 22.80
N LEU A 354 -15.84 9.42 23.92
CA LEU A 354 -15.15 9.89 25.15
C LEU A 354 -14.24 8.83 25.74
N SER A 355 -14.52 7.54 25.50
CA SER A 355 -13.66 6.44 25.95
C SER A 355 -12.26 6.54 25.35
N LEU A 356 -12.11 7.12 24.14
CA LEU A 356 -10.82 7.34 23.49
C LEU A 356 -10.01 8.49 24.08
N SER A 357 -10.64 9.35 24.90
CA SER A 357 -9.97 10.54 25.46
C SER A 357 -8.96 10.24 26.56
N ALA A 358 -8.98 9.02 27.09
CA ALA A 358 -8.02 8.53 28.09
C ALA A 358 -6.85 7.77 27.40
N PHE A 359 -6.33 8.29 26.29
CA PHE A 359 -5.24 7.66 25.55
C PHE A 359 -4.04 7.37 26.45
N SER A 360 -3.76 6.09 26.68
CA SER A 360 -2.64 5.59 27.49
C SER A 360 -1.87 4.55 26.68
N PRO A 361 -0.68 4.86 26.19
CA PRO A 361 0.07 3.94 25.34
C PRO A 361 0.47 2.66 26.07
N VAL A 362 0.20 1.52 25.45
CA VAL A 362 0.66 0.18 25.88
C VAL A 362 1.86 -0.31 25.08
N GLN A 363 2.06 0.26 23.88
CA GLN A 363 3.16 -0.07 22.99
C GLN A 363 3.62 1.18 22.23
N THR A 364 4.93 1.34 22.04
CA THR A 364 5.52 2.48 21.31
C THR A 364 6.70 2.01 20.48
N GLY A 365 7.03 2.74 19.42
CA GLY A 365 8.20 2.42 18.59
C GLY A 365 8.40 3.42 17.46
N THR A 366 9.33 3.08 16.56
CA THR A 366 9.65 3.85 15.36
C THR A 366 9.80 2.89 14.18
N LEU A 367 9.20 3.25 13.04
CA LEU A 367 9.24 2.52 11.79
C LEU A 367 10.13 3.30 10.82
N ALA A 368 11.22 2.66 10.37
CA ALA A 368 12.21 3.32 9.53
C ALA A 368 11.67 3.65 8.13
N HIS A 369 10.85 2.76 7.57
CA HIS A 369 10.31 2.87 6.21
C HIS A 369 8.81 3.05 6.23
N ALA A 370 8.25 3.65 5.19
CA ALA A 370 6.82 3.59 4.90
C ALA A 370 6.41 2.13 4.64
N GLY A 371 5.12 1.81 4.83
CA GLY A 371 4.65 0.45 4.59
C GLY A 371 3.54 0.02 5.53
N PHE A 372 3.22 -1.28 5.52
CA PHE A 372 2.29 -1.89 6.45
C PHE A 372 3.05 -2.65 7.53
N TYR A 373 2.61 -2.51 8.77
CA TYR A 373 3.25 -3.12 9.94
C TYR A 373 2.21 -3.72 10.88
N THR A 374 2.45 -4.94 11.31
CA THR A 374 1.75 -5.58 12.43
C THR A 374 2.64 -5.52 13.65
N ILE A 375 2.18 -4.85 14.68
CA ILE A 375 2.89 -4.64 15.94
C ILE A 375 2.30 -5.54 16.99
N ASP A 376 3.08 -6.52 17.46
CA ASP A 376 2.68 -7.38 18.57
C ASP A 376 2.61 -6.58 19.87
N LEU A 377 1.55 -6.78 20.66
CA LEU A 377 1.41 -6.18 21.98
C LEU A 377 2.31 -6.91 22.97
N SER A 378 3.01 -6.16 23.81
CA SER A 378 3.85 -6.74 24.87
C SER A 378 3.04 -7.59 25.86
N GLU A 379 1.82 -7.17 26.12
CA GLU A 379 0.85 -7.88 26.98
C GLU A 379 -0.46 -8.02 26.20
N PRO A 380 -0.98 -9.23 25.98
CA PRO A 380 -2.29 -9.44 25.36
C PRO A 380 -3.42 -8.84 26.19
N VAL A 381 -4.50 -8.42 25.53
CA VAL A 381 -5.68 -7.87 26.20
C VAL A 381 -6.85 -8.84 26.04
N SER A 382 -7.34 -9.38 27.17
CA SER A 382 -8.50 -10.31 27.18
C SER A 382 -9.79 -9.56 26.83
N LEU A 383 -10.57 -10.14 25.92
CA LEU A 383 -11.85 -9.64 25.43
C LEU A 383 -12.94 -10.68 25.64
N SER A 384 -14.05 -10.29 26.25
CA SER A 384 -15.24 -11.15 26.37
C SER A 384 -16.07 -11.15 25.09
N GLU A 385 -16.86 -12.19 24.83
CA GLU A 385 -17.78 -12.24 23.70
C GLU A 385 -18.74 -11.03 23.69
N GLY A 386 -18.85 -10.36 22.54
CA GLY A 386 -19.71 -9.19 22.36
C GLY A 386 -19.18 -7.90 22.98
N GLN A 387 -17.99 -7.92 23.58
CA GLN A 387 -17.35 -6.73 24.14
C GLN A 387 -16.92 -5.78 23.04
N ARG A 388 -17.31 -4.50 23.17
CA ARG A 388 -16.82 -3.44 22.28
C ARG A 388 -15.46 -2.94 22.78
N PHE A 389 -14.49 -2.95 21.91
CA PHE A 389 -13.14 -2.47 22.19
C PHE A 389 -12.66 -1.54 21.08
N ALA A 390 -11.70 -0.69 21.38
CA ALA A 390 -11.06 0.16 20.38
C ALA A 390 -9.55 -0.01 20.43
N VAL A 391 -8.97 0.01 19.22
CA VAL A 391 -7.54 0.21 19.03
C VAL A 391 -7.34 1.65 18.62
N ALA A 392 -6.44 2.35 19.29
CA ALA A 392 -6.09 3.73 18.98
C ALA A 392 -4.59 3.86 18.76
N VAL A 393 -4.21 4.59 17.72
CA VAL A 393 -2.81 4.82 17.37
C VAL A 393 -2.57 6.32 17.24
N LYS A 394 -1.50 6.81 17.84
CA LYS A 394 -0.93 8.10 17.55
C LYS A 394 0.30 7.88 16.68
N VAL A 395 0.40 8.65 15.61
CA VAL A 395 1.59 8.68 14.76
C VAL A 395 2.18 10.07 14.69
N ARG A 396 3.50 10.09 14.48
CA ARG A 396 4.24 11.24 14.00
C ARG A 396 5.14 10.81 12.86
N THR A 397 4.84 11.30 11.65
CA THR A 397 5.55 10.96 10.41
C THR A 397 6.23 12.22 9.88
N PRO A 398 7.54 12.40 10.08
CA PRO A 398 8.25 13.61 9.63
C PRO A 398 8.05 13.86 8.13
N GLY A 399 7.71 15.12 7.78
CA GLY A 399 7.50 15.52 6.39
C GLY A 399 6.07 15.32 5.86
N GLU A 400 5.25 14.48 6.51
CA GLU A 400 3.88 14.20 6.08
C GLU A 400 2.88 15.17 6.72
N SER A 401 1.88 15.62 5.92
CA SER A 401 0.82 16.50 6.41
C SER A 401 -0.45 15.75 6.80
N TYR A 402 -0.62 14.52 6.31
CA TYR A 402 -1.80 13.67 6.48
C TYR A 402 -1.37 12.24 6.85
N PRO A 403 -0.91 11.99 8.09
CA PRO A 403 -0.20 10.77 8.44
C PRO A 403 -1.07 9.54 8.72
N ALA A 404 -2.40 9.60 8.58
CA ALA A 404 -3.29 8.44 8.72
C ALA A 404 -3.69 7.90 7.34
N ALA A 405 -3.40 6.63 7.06
CA ALA A 405 -3.87 5.95 5.85
C ALA A 405 -5.37 5.67 5.93
N THR A 406 -6.07 5.84 4.80
CA THR A 406 -7.52 5.67 4.70
C THR A 406 -7.92 4.93 3.44
N GLU A 407 -9.08 4.26 3.54
CA GLU A 407 -9.82 3.68 2.43
C GLU A 407 -11.06 4.51 2.15
N TYR A 408 -11.31 4.87 0.88
CA TYR A 408 -12.50 5.62 0.48
C TYR A 408 -12.79 5.45 -1.01
N LYS A 409 -13.99 5.88 -1.44
CA LYS A 409 -14.38 5.85 -2.87
C LYS A 409 -13.72 7.00 -3.61
N ALA A 410 -12.52 6.75 -4.15
CA ALA A 410 -11.73 7.75 -4.89
C ALA A 410 -12.17 7.88 -6.35
N ASP A 411 -12.46 6.73 -6.98
CA ASP A 411 -12.78 6.60 -8.40
C ASP A 411 -13.66 5.36 -8.67
N GLU A 412 -13.86 5.01 -9.92
CA GLU A 412 -14.62 3.84 -10.38
C GLU A 412 -14.00 2.50 -9.94
N TYR A 413 -12.69 2.46 -9.66
CA TYR A 413 -12.00 1.24 -9.25
C TYR A 413 -12.15 0.95 -7.74
N THR A 414 -12.51 1.95 -6.97
CA THR A 414 -12.70 1.91 -5.51
C THR A 414 -14.18 1.95 -5.10
N GLU A 415 -15.12 1.75 -6.04
CA GLU A 415 -16.57 1.76 -5.77
C GLU A 415 -17.03 0.68 -4.79
N THR A 416 -16.25 -0.39 -4.65
CA THR A 416 -16.54 -1.52 -3.75
C THR A 416 -16.34 -1.22 -2.27
N VAL A 417 -15.76 -0.05 -1.92
CA VAL A 417 -15.57 0.38 -0.53
C VAL A 417 -16.91 0.38 0.22
N ASP A 418 -16.97 -0.32 1.35
CA ASP A 418 -18.08 -0.30 2.28
C ASP A 418 -17.76 0.61 3.48
N LEU A 419 -18.54 1.67 3.65
CA LEU A 419 -18.42 2.60 4.79
C LEU A 419 -19.39 2.26 5.93
N SER A 420 -20.18 1.19 5.78
CA SER A 420 -21.19 0.81 6.77
C SER A 420 -20.67 -0.18 7.82
N ASP A 421 -19.54 -0.83 7.57
CA ASP A 421 -18.94 -1.84 8.41
C ASP A 421 -17.84 -1.28 9.35
N GLY A 422 -17.41 -0.02 9.14
CA GLY A 422 -16.39 0.67 9.92
C GLY A 422 -16.95 1.49 11.07
N GLU A 423 -16.13 1.67 12.11
CA GLU A 423 -16.33 2.66 13.18
C GLU A 423 -15.00 3.31 13.51
N GLY A 424 -14.56 4.16 12.56
CA GLY A 424 -13.28 4.86 12.60
C GLY A 424 -13.37 6.25 13.22
N TYR A 425 -12.32 6.67 13.87
CA TYR A 425 -12.20 7.99 14.50
C TYR A 425 -10.83 8.61 14.21
N ILE A 426 -10.79 9.94 14.09
CA ILE A 426 -9.55 10.71 14.00
C ILE A 426 -9.56 11.87 14.97
N SER A 427 -8.40 12.24 15.53
CA SER A 427 -8.23 13.36 16.44
C SER A 427 -6.88 14.03 16.24
N MET A 428 -6.88 15.38 16.30
CA MET A 428 -5.62 16.14 16.29
C MET A 428 -4.85 16.02 17.61
N LYS A 429 -5.55 15.88 18.74
CA LYS A 429 -4.97 16.00 20.09
C LYS A 429 -5.28 14.83 21.02
N GLY A 430 -5.99 13.79 20.53
CA GLY A 430 -6.32 12.60 21.32
C GLY A 430 -7.47 12.77 22.33
N TYR A 431 -8.19 13.88 22.37
CA TYR A 431 -9.31 14.11 23.29
C TYR A 431 -10.59 14.64 22.65
N GLN A 432 -10.56 15.05 21.39
CA GLN A 432 -11.72 15.39 20.56
C GLN A 432 -11.64 14.51 19.33
N TRP A 433 -12.59 13.59 19.21
CA TRP A 433 -12.60 12.59 18.17
C TRP A 433 -13.74 12.83 17.19
N THR A 434 -13.45 12.68 15.91
CA THR A 434 -14.39 12.85 14.82
C THR A 434 -14.52 11.51 14.09
N ARG A 435 -15.76 11.07 13.86
CA ARG A 435 -16.03 9.82 13.16
C ARG A 435 -15.75 9.97 11.67
N THR A 436 -14.94 9.06 11.13
CA THR A 436 -14.40 9.22 9.78
C THR A 436 -15.38 8.84 8.67
N GLU A 437 -16.20 7.82 8.86
CA GLU A 437 -17.19 7.40 7.85
C GLU A 437 -18.25 8.47 7.62
N THR A 438 -18.65 9.19 8.66
CA THR A 438 -19.71 10.21 8.57
C THR A 438 -19.19 11.58 8.12
N GLU A 439 -18.04 12.00 8.62
CA GLU A 439 -17.51 13.35 8.39
C GLU A 439 -16.60 13.43 7.16
N TYR A 440 -15.84 12.36 6.90
CA TYR A 440 -14.86 12.34 5.83
C TYR A 440 -15.16 11.31 4.75
N SER A 441 -16.17 10.46 4.94
CA SER A 441 -16.55 9.38 4.01
C SER A 441 -15.41 8.41 3.73
N CYS A 442 -14.67 7.99 4.77
CA CYS A 442 -13.58 7.06 4.68
C CYS A 442 -13.50 6.11 5.89
N ASN A 443 -12.94 4.94 5.69
CA ASN A 443 -12.49 4.03 6.74
C ASN A 443 -11.03 4.34 7.10
N ILE A 444 -10.66 4.18 8.37
CA ILE A 444 -9.27 4.21 8.82
C ILE A 444 -8.63 2.84 8.54
N CYS A 445 -7.44 2.83 7.95
CA CYS A 445 -6.67 1.60 7.75
C CYS A 445 -5.97 1.18 9.05
N LEU A 446 -6.72 0.48 9.89
CA LEU A 446 -6.25 0.01 11.20
C LEU A 446 -6.90 -1.32 11.51
N LYS A 447 -6.09 -2.33 11.84
CA LYS A 447 -6.52 -3.71 12.04
C LYS A 447 -6.20 -4.16 13.47
N ALA A 448 -6.96 -5.14 13.95
CA ALA A 448 -6.70 -5.82 15.21
C ALA A 448 -6.64 -7.34 14.98
N TYR A 449 -5.71 -8.01 15.63
CA TYR A 449 -5.49 -9.45 15.52
C TYR A 449 -5.69 -10.12 16.86
N THR A 450 -6.47 -11.19 16.88
CA THR A 450 -6.82 -11.90 18.12
C THR A 450 -6.62 -13.40 18.00
N ASP A 451 -6.38 -14.04 19.16
CA ASP A 451 -6.47 -15.49 19.34
C ASP A 451 -7.67 -15.81 20.21
N LYS A 452 -8.29 -16.97 20.01
CA LYS A 452 -9.33 -17.47 20.89
C LYS A 452 -8.72 -17.88 22.23
N GLU A 453 -9.41 -17.55 23.31
CA GLU A 453 -9.08 -18.17 24.60
C GLU A 453 -9.31 -19.69 24.50
N GLY A 454 -8.27 -20.47 24.80
CA GLY A 454 -8.26 -21.92 24.71
C GLY A 454 -9.15 -22.62 25.75
#